data_66bdb629fc99d5d4187688391802a630
#
_entry.id   66bdb629fc99d5d4187688391802a630
#
_cell.length_a   1.000
_cell.length_b   1.000
_cell.length_c   1.000
_cell.angle_alpha   90.00
_cell.angle_beta   90.00
_cell.angle_gamma   90.00
#
_symmetry.space_group_name_H-M   'P 1'
#
loop_
_entity.id
_entity.type
_entity.pdbx_description
1 polymer ?
#
loop_
_entity_poly.entity_id
_entity_poly.type
_entity_poly.pdbx_seq_one_letter_code
_entity_poly.pdbx_strand_id
1 'polypeptide(L)'
;VHVAGQLMRALREIDPDVRFVFSTTSSTGWRTAEQVVTADDALIYNPLDFPWLVRRALDQVRPQAIILTETEIWPNFIREAARRRLPIFLANARISDRSAPRYKALRWFFGEVFRCFTKIYAQSDADAERLVAAGADPSSIDVTGSFKFDVARRNPAKEAEMRAWIGGGRVLLGGSTWPGEDLALLRLYRSLPQDVRLVIAPRHFEKADAVEANILGEGFRCIRRSRGDTDTLRGDAAPSDPSSGRAVYLADTTGELMGLFGIASAAFVGKSLCAHGSQNMIEPCLCGVPTVVGPFTENFRPVMSDLLAAGAIVQVGDEAGVRAALLSFFSDSDKERTRALGERAEAAVCRRRGATGKCAKDIMSFLG
;
A
#
# COMPACT_ATOMS: atom_id res chain seq x y z
N VAL A 1 6.65 8.67 -5.34
CA VAL A 1 6.81 9.63 -4.25
C VAL A 1 6.82 8.95 -2.89
N HIS A 2 5.78 8.19 -2.48
CA HIS A 2 5.70 7.57 -1.16
C HIS A 2 6.89 6.66 -0.82
N VAL A 3 7.32 5.84 -1.76
CA VAL A 3 8.51 4.96 -1.64
C VAL A 3 9.78 5.78 -1.39
N ALA A 4 10.00 6.82 -2.19
CA ALA A 4 11.15 7.70 -2.02
C ALA A 4 11.11 8.44 -0.67
N GLY A 5 9.95 8.96 -0.27
CA GLY A 5 9.79 9.64 1.02
C GLY A 5 10.05 8.75 2.24
N GLN A 6 9.79 7.45 2.12
CA GLN A 6 10.17 6.50 3.18
C GLN A 6 11.68 6.32 3.26
N LEU A 7 12.34 6.18 2.11
CA LEU A 7 13.79 6.04 2.09
C LEU A 7 14.47 7.31 2.62
N MET A 8 13.97 8.50 2.26
CA MET A 8 14.46 9.78 2.80
C MET A 8 14.38 9.81 4.34
N ARG A 9 13.24 9.38 4.91
CA ARG A 9 13.09 9.29 6.37
C ARG A 9 14.09 8.31 6.99
N ALA A 10 14.25 7.13 6.40
CA ALA A 10 15.19 6.12 6.89
C ALA A 10 16.65 6.59 6.79
N LEU A 11 17.01 7.35 5.78
CA LEU A 11 18.34 7.97 5.65
C LEU A 11 18.55 9.04 6.73
N ARG A 12 17.54 9.89 7.02
CA ARG A 12 17.62 10.88 8.11
C ARG A 12 17.64 10.27 9.51
N GLU A 13 17.06 9.08 9.70
CA GLU A 13 17.19 8.35 10.96
C GLU A 13 18.66 7.93 11.24
N ILE A 14 19.48 7.81 10.18
CA ILE A 14 20.91 7.47 10.28
C ILE A 14 21.78 8.75 10.36
N ASP A 15 21.52 9.71 9.49
CA ASP A 15 22.18 11.00 9.45
C ASP A 15 21.15 12.13 9.32
N PRO A 16 20.87 12.86 10.44
CA PRO A 16 19.89 13.95 10.44
C PRO A 16 20.27 15.15 9.55
N ASP A 17 21.55 15.31 9.20
CA ASP A 17 22.05 16.44 8.41
C ASP A 17 21.94 16.20 6.89
N VAL A 18 21.50 15.01 6.46
CA VAL A 18 21.26 14.69 5.05
C VAL A 18 20.18 15.59 4.46
N ARG A 19 20.51 16.27 3.36
CA ARG A 19 19.60 17.12 2.58
C ARG A 19 19.29 16.48 1.25
N PHE A 20 18.07 16.67 0.81
CA PHE A 20 17.58 16.06 -0.44
C PHE A 20 17.21 17.12 -1.48
N VAL A 21 17.53 16.80 -2.72
CA VAL A 21 16.85 17.40 -3.88
C VAL A 21 15.89 16.36 -4.42
N PHE A 22 14.60 16.52 -4.12
CA PHE A 22 13.58 15.61 -4.58
C PHE A 22 13.10 16.03 -5.97
N SER A 23 13.15 15.11 -6.93
CA SER A 23 12.65 15.37 -8.28
C SER A 23 11.40 14.54 -8.62
N THR A 24 10.47 15.13 -9.36
CA THR A 24 9.25 14.47 -9.85
C THR A 24 8.94 14.87 -11.28
N THR A 25 8.23 14.03 -12.02
CA THR A 25 7.91 14.25 -13.43
C THR A 25 6.48 14.77 -13.65
N SER A 26 5.63 14.78 -12.63
CA SER A 26 4.21 15.13 -12.76
C SER A 26 3.73 16.10 -11.69
N SER A 27 2.69 16.89 -12.03
CA SER A 27 2.05 17.81 -11.09
C SER A 27 1.40 17.10 -9.89
N THR A 28 0.86 15.90 -10.11
CA THR A 28 0.33 15.06 -9.02
C THR A 28 1.47 14.58 -8.11
N GLY A 29 2.59 14.17 -8.72
CA GLY A 29 3.80 13.81 -7.97
C GLY A 29 4.33 14.99 -7.15
N TRP A 30 4.31 16.19 -7.71
CA TRP A 30 4.72 17.42 -7.04
C TRP A 30 3.91 17.66 -5.76
N ARG A 31 2.58 17.71 -5.87
CA ARG A 31 1.68 17.91 -4.72
C ARG A 31 1.88 16.87 -3.61
N THR A 32 2.17 15.64 -4.00
CA THR A 32 2.45 14.57 -3.02
C THR A 32 3.84 14.75 -2.41
N ALA A 33 4.81 15.22 -3.19
CA ALA A 33 6.18 15.44 -2.70
C ALA A 33 6.26 16.62 -1.72
N GLU A 34 5.44 17.66 -1.88
CA GLU A 34 5.32 18.78 -0.92
C GLU A 34 5.01 18.30 0.51
N GLN A 35 4.34 17.15 0.66
CA GLN A 35 4.04 16.54 1.96
C GLN A 35 5.19 15.71 2.54
N VAL A 36 6.24 15.48 1.75
CA VAL A 36 7.35 14.58 2.09
C VAL A 36 8.63 15.37 2.36
N VAL A 37 8.88 16.43 1.57
CA VAL A 37 10.06 17.30 1.70
C VAL A 37 9.93 18.20 2.93
N THR A 38 11.06 18.53 3.51
CA THR A 38 11.19 19.49 4.64
C THR A 38 11.70 20.84 4.15
N ALA A 39 11.80 21.83 5.04
CA ALA A 39 12.31 23.16 4.71
C ALA A 39 13.80 23.14 4.26
N ASP A 40 14.54 22.13 4.65
CA ASP A 40 15.96 21.96 4.29
C ASP A 40 16.16 21.24 2.95
N ASP A 41 15.09 20.76 2.34
CA ASP A 41 15.13 20.08 1.04
C ASP A 41 14.75 21.00 -0.11
N ALA A 42 15.14 20.61 -1.31
CA ALA A 42 14.64 21.23 -2.52
C ALA A 42 13.70 20.28 -3.28
N LEU A 43 12.59 20.81 -3.79
CA LEU A 43 11.68 20.11 -4.68
C LEU A 43 11.81 20.70 -6.09
N ILE A 44 12.08 19.84 -7.07
CA ILE A 44 12.25 20.26 -8.48
C ILE A 44 11.47 19.34 -9.43
N TYR A 45 11.22 19.81 -10.63
CA TYR A 45 10.85 18.90 -11.72
C TYR A 45 12.08 18.20 -12.25
N ASN A 46 11.95 16.90 -12.54
CA ASN A 46 13.03 16.14 -13.15
C ASN A 46 13.40 16.76 -14.52
N PRO A 47 14.70 17.02 -14.77
CA PRO A 47 15.10 17.52 -16.08
C PRO A 47 14.72 16.51 -17.16
N LEU A 48 14.29 17.00 -18.32
CA LEU A 48 14.12 16.13 -19.47
C LEU A 48 15.47 15.44 -19.79
N ASP A 49 15.42 14.17 -20.16
CA ASP A 49 16.61 13.32 -20.32
C ASP A 49 17.45 13.66 -21.59
N PHE A 50 17.70 14.96 -21.80
CA PHE A 50 18.63 15.47 -22.80
C PHE A 50 19.99 15.76 -22.16
N PRO A 51 21.11 15.36 -22.76
CA PRO A 51 22.43 15.46 -22.13
C PRO A 51 22.81 16.86 -21.60
N TRP A 52 22.44 17.92 -22.31
CA TRP A 52 22.77 19.30 -21.91
C TRP A 52 21.91 19.79 -20.73
N LEU A 53 20.63 19.38 -20.66
CA LEU A 53 19.76 19.72 -19.52
C LEU A 53 20.18 18.97 -18.27
N VAL A 54 20.50 17.70 -18.40
CA VAL A 54 21.03 16.88 -17.31
C VAL A 54 22.33 17.44 -16.78
N ARG A 55 23.28 17.79 -17.65
CA ARG A 55 24.53 18.42 -17.23
C ARG A 55 24.29 19.67 -16.41
N ARG A 56 23.46 20.58 -16.93
CA ARG A 56 23.12 21.82 -16.24
C ARG A 56 22.49 21.58 -14.86
N ALA A 57 21.57 20.63 -14.76
CA ALA A 57 20.96 20.27 -13.49
C ALA A 57 21.97 19.72 -12.50
N LEU A 58 22.83 18.79 -12.90
CA LEU A 58 23.87 18.22 -12.04
C LEU A 58 24.95 19.26 -11.65
N ASP A 59 25.26 20.24 -12.53
CA ASP A 59 26.17 21.34 -12.20
C ASP A 59 25.61 22.30 -11.15
N GLN A 60 24.28 22.49 -11.14
CA GLN A 60 23.59 23.33 -10.15
C GLN A 60 23.41 22.60 -8.82
N VAL A 61 22.96 21.35 -8.85
CA VAL A 61 22.65 20.57 -7.65
C VAL A 61 23.91 20.07 -6.96
N ARG A 62 24.92 19.61 -7.71
CA ARG A 62 26.18 19.01 -7.20
C ARG A 62 25.93 17.93 -6.14
N PRO A 63 25.13 16.89 -6.45
CA PRO A 63 24.77 15.88 -5.47
C PRO A 63 26.00 15.02 -5.09
N GLN A 64 26.02 14.50 -3.87
CA GLN A 64 26.99 13.49 -3.45
C GLN A 64 26.65 12.10 -3.96
N ALA A 65 25.34 11.80 -4.14
CA ALA A 65 24.85 10.56 -4.69
C ALA A 65 23.51 10.77 -5.39
N ILE A 66 23.09 9.79 -6.19
CA ILE A 66 21.81 9.75 -6.88
C ILE A 66 21.07 8.48 -6.47
N ILE A 67 19.83 8.65 -6.07
CA ILE A 67 18.94 7.53 -5.73
C ILE A 67 17.74 7.58 -6.66
N LEU A 68 17.61 6.57 -7.50
CA LEU A 68 16.43 6.35 -8.34
C LEU A 68 15.55 5.29 -7.67
N THR A 69 14.25 5.37 -7.89
CA THR A 69 13.30 4.43 -7.28
C THR A 69 12.53 3.63 -8.33
N GLU A 70 12.22 2.37 -8.01
CA GLU A 70 11.41 1.46 -8.81
C GLU A 70 12.03 1.18 -10.21
N THR A 71 11.44 1.71 -11.29
CA THR A 71 11.92 1.53 -12.67
C THR A 71 12.17 2.86 -13.37
N GLU A 72 12.51 3.89 -12.62
CA GLU A 72 12.81 5.22 -13.15
C GLU A 72 14.23 5.20 -13.80
N ILE A 73 14.33 4.63 -14.99
CA ILE A 73 15.59 4.52 -15.73
C ILE A 73 15.66 5.65 -16.77
N TRP A 74 16.53 6.61 -16.50
CA TRP A 74 16.80 7.79 -17.32
C TRP A 74 18.22 7.67 -17.91
N PRO A 75 18.40 7.13 -19.12
CA PRO A 75 19.71 6.70 -19.62
C PRO A 75 20.75 7.81 -19.70
N ASN A 76 20.38 9.01 -20.15
CA ASN A 76 21.34 10.12 -20.25
C ASN A 76 21.68 10.68 -18.86
N PHE A 77 20.69 10.75 -17.96
CA PHE A 77 20.91 11.16 -16.57
C PHE A 77 21.89 10.20 -15.88
N ILE A 78 21.67 8.91 -15.99
CA ILE A 78 22.50 7.87 -15.38
C ILE A 78 23.92 7.91 -15.96
N ARG A 79 24.07 7.98 -17.30
CA ARG A 79 25.39 8.07 -17.94
C ARG A 79 26.16 9.33 -17.56
N GLU A 80 25.49 10.47 -17.47
CA GLU A 80 26.12 11.73 -17.10
C GLU A 80 26.56 11.73 -15.63
N ALA A 81 25.75 11.15 -14.73
CA ALA A 81 26.13 10.95 -13.34
C ALA A 81 27.33 10.00 -13.20
N ALA A 82 27.34 8.90 -13.93
CA ALA A 82 28.48 7.95 -13.96
C ALA A 82 29.78 8.59 -14.47
N ARG A 83 29.70 9.45 -15.51
CA ARG A 83 30.87 10.22 -16.00
C ARG A 83 31.48 11.11 -14.91
N ARG A 84 30.65 11.59 -13.98
CA ARG A 84 31.07 12.40 -12.82
C ARG A 84 31.51 11.55 -11.64
N ARG A 85 31.49 10.23 -11.78
CA ARG A 85 31.81 9.26 -10.73
C ARG A 85 30.91 9.38 -9.49
N LEU A 86 29.65 9.84 -9.69
CA LEU A 86 28.67 9.90 -8.62
C LEU A 86 28.17 8.49 -8.32
N PRO A 87 28.07 8.09 -7.05
CA PRO A 87 27.36 6.87 -6.67
C PRO A 87 25.91 6.93 -7.11
N ILE A 88 25.43 5.86 -7.78
CA ILE A 88 24.06 5.78 -8.29
C ILE A 88 23.41 4.53 -7.72
N PHE A 89 22.28 4.71 -7.05
CA PHE A 89 21.52 3.62 -6.43
C PHE A 89 20.15 3.50 -7.08
N LEU A 90 19.71 2.26 -7.30
CA LEU A 90 18.33 1.96 -7.71
C LEU A 90 17.61 1.27 -6.55
N ALA A 91 16.81 2.01 -5.83
CA ALA A 91 16.09 1.52 -4.66
C ALA A 91 14.71 0.96 -5.01
N ASN A 92 14.28 -0.12 -4.32
CA ASN A 92 13.01 -0.77 -4.54
C ASN A 92 12.80 -1.18 -6.01
N ALA A 93 13.85 -1.69 -6.64
CA ALA A 93 13.90 -1.99 -8.07
C ALA A 93 12.96 -3.14 -8.45
N ARG A 94 12.21 -2.96 -9.54
CA ARG A 94 11.34 -4.01 -10.10
C ARG A 94 11.27 -3.90 -11.62
N ILE A 95 11.10 -5.03 -12.27
CA ILE A 95 10.75 -5.09 -13.69
C ILE A 95 9.48 -5.92 -13.82
N SER A 96 8.39 -5.30 -14.34
CA SER A 96 7.13 -6.01 -14.52
C SER A 96 7.24 -7.12 -15.59
N ASP A 97 6.38 -8.16 -15.47
CA ASP A 97 6.30 -9.24 -16.48
C ASP A 97 6.08 -8.68 -17.90
N ARG A 98 5.30 -7.61 -18.01
CA ARG A 98 5.02 -6.94 -19.29
C ARG A 98 6.26 -6.26 -19.87
N SER A 99 7.11 -5.68 -19.03
CA SER A 99 8.28 -4.91 -19.45
C SER A 99 9.53 -5.78 -19.65
N ALA A 100 9.64 -6.89 -18.93
CA ALA A 100 10.80 -7.77 -18.94
C ALA A 100 11.24 -8.23 -20.33
N PRO A 101 10.34 -8.63 -21.26
CA PRO A 101 10.74 -9.02 -22.61
C PRO A 101 11.42 -7.88 -23.39
N ARG A 102 10.97 -6.63 -23.21
CA ARG A 102 11.56 -5.45 -23.87
C ARG A 102 12.94 -5.12 -23.32
N TYR A 103 13.11 -5.17 -21.99
CA TYR A 103 14.42 -4.98 -21.36
C TYR A 103 15.42 -6.05 -21.82
N LYS A 104 14.99 -7.31 -21.89
CA LYS A 104 15.80 -8.43 -22.38
C LYS A 104 16.20 -8.25 -23.87
N ALA A 105 15.25 -7.86 -24.73
CA ALA A 105 15.51 -7.62 -26.15
C ALA A 105 16.49 -6.47 -26.39
N LEU A 106 16.46 -5.44 -25.55
CA LEU A 106 17.33 -4.27 -25.60
C LEU A 106 18.50 -4.38 -24.59
N ARG A 107 18.90 -5.60 -24.22
CA ARG A 107 19.98 -5.85 -23.26
C ARG A 107 21.29 -5.16 -23.60
N TRP A 108 21.63 -5.06 -24.89
CA TRP A 108 22.82 -4.37 -25.35
C TRP A 108 22.84 -2.88 -24.94
N PHE A 109 21.68 -2.23 -24.91
CA PHE A 109 21.53 -0.84 -24.52
C PHE A 109 21.38 -0.69 -22.99
N PHE A 110 20.44 -1.43 -22.39
CA PHE A 110 20.18 -1.33 -20.96
C PHE A 110 21.32 -1.90 -20.10
N GLY A 111 22.04 -2.88 -20.59
CA GLY A 111 23.21 -3.42 -19.89
C GLY A 111 24.31 -2.39 -19.67
N GLU A 112 24.50 -1.45 -20.61
CA GLU A 112 25.42 -0.32 -20.40
C GLU A 112 24.91 0.65 -19.33
N VAL A 113 23.59 0.87 -19.29
CA VAL A 113 22.97 1.76 -18.28
C VAL A 113 23.01 1.12 -16.91
N PHE A 114 22.69 -0.17 -16.79
CA PHE A 114 22.71 -0.88 -15.50
C PHE A 114 24.11 -1.01 -14.92
N ARG A 115 25.16 -1.11 -15.71
CA ARG A 115 26.56 -1.08 -15.25
C ARG A 115 26.98 0.23 -14.61
N CYS A 116 26.22 1.32 -14.82
CA CYS A 116 26.49 2.60 -14.18
C CYS A 116 26.01 2.65 -12.70
N PHE A 117 25.17 1.72 -12.27
CA PHE A 117 24.70 1.69 -10.90
C PHE A 117 25.77 1.13 -9.95
N THR A 118 25.95 1.81 -8.83
CA THR A 118 26.78 1.33 -7.69
C THR A 118 26.13 0.14 -7.02
N LYS A 119 24.79 0.24 -6.79
CA LYS A 119 23.97 -0.83 -6.23
C LYS A 119 22.52 -0.76 -6.74
N ILE A 120 21.89 -1.93 -6.84
CA ILE A 120 20.51 -2.11 -7.23
C ILE A 120 19.82 -2.95 -6.15
N TYR A 121 18.81 -2.41 -5.48
CA TYR A 121 18.06 -3.09 -4.42
C TYR A 121 16.75 -3.61 -4.98
N ALA A 122 16.73 -4.89 -5.34
CA ALA A 122 15.58 -5.56 -5.95
C ALA A 122 14.49 -5.90 -4.92
N GLN A 123 13.22 -5.85 -5.33
CA GLN A 123 12.08 -6.19 -4.47
C GLN A 123 11.94 -7.71 -4.23
N SER A 124 12.44 -8.54 -5.15
CA SER A 124 12.34 -10.01 -5.10
C SER A 124 13.43 -10.67 -5.92
N ASP A 125 13.64 -11.97 -5.69
CA ASP A 125 14.54 -12.79 -6.52
C ASP A 125 14.14 -12.77 -8.00
N ALA A 126 12.83 -12.82 -8.29
CA ALA A 126 12.32 -12.71 -9.65
C ALA A 126 12.64 -11.36 -10.31
N ASP A 127 12.62 -10.25 -9.55
CA ASP A 127 13.05 -8.94 -10.06
C ASP A 127 14.56 -8.90 -10.29
N ALA A 128 15.36 -9.51 -9.40
CA ALA A 128 16.80 -9.65 -9.57
C ALA A 128 17.15 -10.44 -10.84
N GLU A 129 16.50 -11.58 -11.08
CA GLU A 129 16.67 -12.38 -12.31
C GLU A 129 16.33 -11.58 -13.57
N ARG A 130 15.25 -10.78 -13.54
CA ARG A 130 14.87 -9.91 -14.66
C ARG A 130 15.87 -8.79 -14.91
N LEU A 131 16.43 -8.20 -13.85
CA LEU A 131 17.48 -7.19 -13.94
C LEU A 131 18.75 -7.78 -14.56
N VAL A 132 19.16 -8.98 -14.15
CA VAL A 132 20.29 -9.72 -14.76
C VAL A 132 20.01 -10.03 -16.23
N ALA A 133 18.79 -10.50 -16.56
CA ALA A 133 18.39 -10.74 -17.95
C ALA A 133 18.39 -9.46 -18.80
N ALA A 134 18.15 -8.29 -18.19
CA ALA A 134 18.25 -6.98 -18.82
C ALA A 134 19.69 -6.46 -18.94
N GLY A 135 20.67 -7.14 -18.34
CA GLY A 135 22.11 -6.85 -18.46
C GLY A 135 22.74 -6.18 -17.25
N ALA A 136 22.05 -6.14 -16.10
CA ALA A 136 22.67 -5.72 -14.84
C ALA A 136 23.71 -6.74 -14.36
N ASP A 137 24.74 -6.26 -13.67
CA ASP A 137 25.74 -7.13 -13.05
C ASP A 137 25.12 -7.78 -11.80
N PRO A 138 25.12 -9.13 -11.69
CA PRO A 138 24.61 -9.81 -10.51
C PRO A 138 25.28 -9.36 -9.20
N SER A 139 26.56 -8.98 -9.22
CA SER A 139 27.29 -8.52 -8.04
C SER A 139 26.83 -7.15 -7.52
N SER A 140 26.17 -6.36 -8.36
CA SER A 140 25.61 -5.07 -7.99
C SER A 140 24.18 -5.17 -7.44
N ILE A 141 23.56 -6.35 -7.47
CA ILE A 141 22.15 -6.54 -7.08
C ILE A 141 22.05 -7.17 -5.71
N ASP A 142 21.31 -6.51 -4.81
CA ASP A 142 20.91 -7.07 -3.52
C ASP A 142 19.38 -7.19 -3.47
N VAL A 143 18.87 -8.37 -3.05
CA VAL A 143 17.44 -8.56 -2.81
C VAL A 143 17.12 -8.08 -1.40
N THR A 144 16.51 -6.91 -1.29
CA THR A 144 16.16 -6.31 -0.01
C THR A 144 14.70 -6.49 0.38
N GLY A 145 13.83 -6.77 -0.58
CA GLY A 145 12.39 -6.80 -0.39
C GLY A 145 11.70 -5.51 -0.83
N SER A 146 10.37 -5.51 -0.79
CA SER A 146 9.57 -4.36 -1.23
C SER A 146 9.34 -3.38 -0.08
N PHE A 147 9.59 -2.10 -0.33
CA PHE A 147 9.33 -1.02 0.62
C PHE A 147 7.85 -0.85 0.97
N LYS A 148 6.95 -1.42 0.18
CA LYS A 148 5.51 -1.41 0.47
C LYS A 148 5.16 -2.00 1.82
N PHE A 149 5.94 -2.98 2.31
CA PHE A 149 5.75 -3.59 3.62
C PHE A 149 6.15 -2.67 4.78
N ASP A 150 6.98 -1.67 4.53
CA ASP A 150 7.46 -0.72 5.53
C ASP A 150 6.58 0.54 5.63
N VAL A 151 5.70 0.79 4.62
CA VAL A 151 4.80 1.95 4.58
C VAL A 151 3.79 1.89 5.71
N ALA A 152 3.17 0.73 5.90
CA ALA A 152 2.12 0.56 6.86
C ALA A 152 2.68 0.63 8.30
N ARG A 153 2.13 1.54 9.10
CA ARG A 153 2.45 1.67 10.53
C ARG A 153 1.15 1.80 11.31
N ARG A 154 0.98 1.00 12.34
CA ARG A 154 -0.14 1.13 13.27
C ARG A 154 -0.08 2.48 13.99
N ASN A 155 -1.25 3.05 14.23
CA ASN A 155 -1.41 4.30 14.97
C ASN A 155 -2.42 4.09 16.11
N PRO A 156 -1.96 3.76 17.34
CA PRO A 156 -2.84 3.47 18.47
C PRO A 156 -3.79 4.61 18.82
N ALA A 157 -3.38 5.87 18.66
CA ALA A 157 -4.24 7.02 18.90
C ALA A 157 -5.41 7.05 17.90
N LYS A 158 -5.14 6.80 16.62
CA LYS A 158 -6.18 6.73 15.60
C LYS A 158 -7.07 5.49 15.77
N GLU A 159 -6.53 4.36 16.21
CA GLU A 159 -7.31 3.16 16.54
C GLU A 159 -8.29 3.46 17.69
N ALA A 160 -7.85 4.15 18.74
CA ALA A 160 -8.71 4.56 19.86
C ALA A 160 -9.82 5.53 19.42
N GLU A 161 -9.49 6.49 18.56
CA GLU A 161 -10.47 7.42 17.97
C GLU A 161 -11.54 6.68 17.16
N MET A 162 -11.13 5.74 16.29
CA MET A 162 -12.06 4.94 15.50
C MET A 162 -12.93 4.04 16.38
N ARG A 163 -12.34 3.47 17.43
CA ARG A 163 -13.08 2.66 18.40
C ARG A 163 -14.13 3.50 19.14
N ALA A 164 -13.80 4.73 19.53
CA ALA A 164 -14.74 5.64 20.15
C ALA A 164 -15.91 6.01 19.23
N TRP A 165 -15.63 6.23 17.93
CA TRP A 165 -16.65 6.54 16.94
C TRP A 165 -17.62 5.37 16.68
N ILE A 166 -17.08 4.15 16.47
CA ILE A 166 -17.90 2.96 16.14
C ILE A 166 -18.54 2.38 17.41
N GLY A 167 -17.87 2.48 18.55
CA GLY A 167 -18.25 1.87 19.82
C GLY A 167 -17.88 0.39 19.93
N GLY A 168 -18.58 -0.34 20.78
CA GLY A 168 -18.33 -1.75 21.04
C GLY A 168 -18.76 -2.68 19.91
N GLY A 169 -18.39 -3.95 20.04
CA GLY A 169 -18.72 -5.01 19.09
C GLY A 169 -17.56 -5.37 18.14
N ARG A 170 -17.76 -6.45 17.38
CA ARG A 170 -16.85 -6.91 16.33
C ARG A 170 -17.05 -6.04 15.09
N VAL A 171 -15.96 -5.72 14.40
CA VAL A 171 -16.00 -4.81 13.24
C VAL A 171 -15.67 -5.58 11.96
N LEU A 172 -16.59 -5.56 10.99
CA LEU A 172 -16.32 -5.90 9.59
C LEU A 172 -15.98 -4.62 8.85
N LEU A 173 -14.80 -4.56 8.26
CA LEU A 173 -14.34 -3.41 7.48
C LEU A 173 -14.29 -3.74 5.98
N GLY A 174 -15.06 -3.01 5.18
CA GLY A 174 -14.85 -2.89 3.73
C GLY A 174 -13.86 -1.77 3.45
N GLY A 175 -12.58 -2.12 3.30
CA GLY A 175 -11.50 -1.14 3.14
C GLY A 175 -11.24 -0.79 1.68
N SER A 176 -11.25 0.51 1.35
CA SER A 176 -11.05 1.03 0.00
C SER A 176 -11.99 0.40 -1.04
N THR A 177 -13.28 0.28 -0.70
CA THR A 177 -14.29 -0.32 -1.57
C THR A 177 -14.46 0.42 -2.89
N TRP A 178 -14.81 -0.33 -3.92
CA TRP A 178 -15.11 0.15 -5.26
C TRP A 178 -16.63 0.03 -5.52
N PRO A 179 -17.20 0.79 -6.49
CA PRO A 179 -18.64 0.72 -6.77
C PRO A 179 -19.15 -0.72 -6.98
N GLY A 180 -20.23 -1.08 -6.29
CA GLY A 180 -20.83 -2.41 -6.29
C GLY A 180 -20.36 -3.33 -5.16
N GLU A 181 -19.15 -3.14 -4.63
CA GLU A 181 -18.63 -3.93 -3.51
C GLU A 181 -19.32 -3.56 -2.18
N ASP A 182 -19.74 -2.31 -2.04
CA ASP A 182 -20.57 -1.82 -0.95
C ASP A 182 -21.90 -2.57 -0.87
N LEU A 183 -22.59 -2.76 -1.99
CA LEU A 183 -23.84 -3.53 -2.06
C LEU A 183 -23.65 -5.00 -1.67
N ALA A 184 -22.56 -5.63 -2.10
CA ALA A 184 -22.23 -7.00 -1.70
C ALA A 184 -22.06 -7.13 -0.18
N LEU A 185 -21.35 -6.17 0.45
CA LEU A 185 -21.16 -6.11 1.90
C LEU A 185 -22.48 -5.83 2.65
N LEU A 186 -23.34 -4.94 2.15
CA LEU A 186 -24.63 -4.63 2.75
C LEU A 186 -25.56 -5.84 2.75
N ARG A 187 -25.64 -6.60 1.63
CA ARG A 187 -26.42 -7.84 1.56
C ARG A 187 -25.93 -8.89 2.56
N LEU A 188 -24.61 -9.06 2.65
CA LEU A 188 -23.98 -9.96 3.63
C LEU A 188 -24.31 -9.54 5.07
N TYR A 189 -24.26 -8.24 5.36
CA TYR A 189 -24.40 -7.68 6.71
C TYR A 189 -25.70 -8.11 7.39
N ARG A 190 -26.78 -8.31 6.64
CA ARG A 190 -28.07 -8.84 7.15
C ARG A 190 -27.94 -10.21 7.83
N SER A 191 -26.97 -11.00 7.40
CA SER A 191 -26.77 -12.39 7.87
C SER A 191 -25.72 -12.49 8.98
N LEU A 192 -25.07 -11.39 9.32
CA LEU A 192 -24.05 -11.37 10.38
C LEU A 192 -24.67 -11.21 11.78
N PRO A 193 -24.01 -11.71 12.83
CA PRO A 193 -24.42 -11.52 14.22
C PRO A 193 -24.69 -10.04 14.58
N GLN A 194 -25.59 -9.79 15.52
CA GLN A 194 -26.03 -8.44 15.88
C GLN A 194 -24.93 -7.58 16.53
N ASP A 195 -23.92 -8.19 17.14
CA ASP A 195 -22.76 -7.53 17.71
C ASP A 195 -21.73 -7.07 16.68
N VAL A 196 -21.87 -7.50 15.42
CA VAL A 196 -21.01 -7.07 14.32
C VAL A 196 -21.43 -5.69 13.81
N ARG A 197 -20.48 -4.79 13.66
CA ARG A 197 -20.63 -3.46 13.05
C ARG A 197 -19.99 -3.47 11.66
N LEU A 198 -20.73 -3.01 10.65
CA LEU A 198 -20.18 -2.84 9.31
C LEU A 198 -19.65 -1.42 9.14
N VAL A 199 -18.38 -1.32 8.74
CA VAL A 199 -17.75 -0.06 8.32
C VAL A 199 -17.42 -0.17 6.83
N ILE A 200 -17.84 0.82 6.05
CA ILE A 200 -17.50 0.95 4.63
C ILE A 200 -16.61 2.19 4.48
N ALA A 201 -15.40 1.98 3.98
CA ALA A 201 -14.46 3.05 3.65
C ALA A 201 -14.23 3.05 2.13
N PRO A 202 -14.95 3.90 1.35
CA PRO A 202 -14.81 3.93 -0.10
C PRO A 202 -13.44 4.49 -0.50
N ARG A 203 -12.86 3.95 -1.59
CA ARG A 203 -11.59 4.45 -2.14
C ARG A 203 -11.67 5.91 -2.58
N HIS A 204 -12.82 6.31 -3.06
CA HIS A 204 -13.14 7.64 -3.57
C HIS A 204 -14.18 8.28 -2.66
N PHE A 205 -13.72 9.11 -1.73
CA PHE A 205 -14.60 9.79 -0.76
C PHE A 205 -15.62 10.73 -1.44
N GLU A 206 -15.31 11.24 -2.63
CA GLU A 206 -16.23 12.02 -3.47
C GLU A 206 -17.47 11.22 -3.94
N LYS A 207 -17.43 9.89 -3.82
CA LYS A 207 -18.55 8.99 -4.08
C LYS A 207 -19.33 8.58 -2.83
N ALA A 208 -19.03 9.19 -1.68
CA ALA A 208 -19.66 8.84 -0.41
C ALA A 208 -21.18 8.99 -0.44
N ASP A 209 -21.72 9.98 -1.16
CA ASP A 209 -23.16 10.19 -1.29
C ASP A 209 -23.88 9.03 -2.02
N ALA A 210 -23.20 8.43 -3.00
CA ALA A 210 -23.74 7.24 -3.68
C ALA A 210 -23.72 6.01 -2.77
N VAL A 211 -22.66 5.84 -1.95
CA VAL A 211 -22.59 4.76 -0.96
C VAL A 211 -23.63 4.94 0.14
N GLU A 212 -23.84 6.18 0.62
CA GLU A 212 -24.91 6.51 1.57
C GLU A 212 -26.30 6.15 1.01
N ALA A 213 -26.58 6.51 -0.26
CA ALA A 213 -27.82 6.16 -0.93
C ALA A 213 -28.03 4.64 -0.99
N ASN A 214 -26.97 3.86 -1.26
CA ASN A 214 -27.03 2.39 -1.24
C ASN A 214 -27.30 1.86 0.19
N ILE A 215 -26.68 2.41 1.22
CA ILE A 215 -26.91 2.03 2.63
C ILE A 215 -28.39 2.24 3.00
N LEU A 216 -28.92 3.42 2.70
CA LEU A 216 -30.31 3.77 2.98
C LEU A 216 -31.28 2.95 2.14
N GLY A 217 -30.98 2.73 0.84
CA GLY A 217 -31.78 1.91 -0.07
C GLY A 217 -31.87 0.44 0.36
N GLU A 218 -30.83 -0.07 1.02
CA GLU A 218 -30.84 -1.41 1.63
C GLU A 218 -31.50 -1.43 3.03
N GLY A 219 -32.10 -0.32 3.48
CA GLY A 219 -32.85 -0.24 4.74
C GLY A 219 -32.01 -0.11 6.00
N PHE A 220 -30.71 0.20 5.88
CA PHE A 220 -29.83 0.47 7.01
C PHE A 220 -29.80 1.96 7.34
N ARG A 221 -29.47 2.30 8.58
CA ARG A 221 -29.11 3.67 8.96
C ARG A 221 -27.66 3.95 8.55
N CYS A 222 -27.36 5.15 8.09
CA CYS A 222 -26.01 5.58 7.77
C CYS A 222 -25.46 6.47 8.88
N ILE A 223 -24.29 6.14 9.40
CA ILE A 223 -23.50 6.97 10.36
C ILE A 223 -22.27 7.47 9.61
N ARG A 224 -22.32 8.71 9.20
CA ARG A 224 -21.29 9.28 8.31
C ARG A 224 -20.20 10.02 9.09
N ARG A 225 -18.94 9.65 8.85
CA ARG A 225 -17.79 10.18 9.59
C ARG A 225 -17.57 11.67 9.38
N SER A 226 -17.63 12.16 8.14
CA SER A 226 -17.38 13.57 7.80
C SER A 226 -18.40 14.54 8.41
N ARG A 227 -19.60 14.06 8.73
CA ARG A 227 -20.64 14.88 9.38
C ARG A 227 -20.53 14.89 10.90
N GLY A 228 -19.65 14.08 11.48
CA GLY A 228 -19.58 13.90 12.93
C GLY A 228 -20.76 13.09 13.49
N ASP A 229 -21.47 12.33 12.64
CA ASP A 229 -22.61 11.53 13.07
C ASP A 229 -22.21 10.50 14.12
N THR A 230 -23.05 10.32 15.11
CA THR A 230 -22.91 9.33 16.16
C THR A 230 -24.15 8.43 16.21
N ASP A 231 -23.95 7.17 16.62
CA ASP A 231 -25.08 6.26 16.78
C ASP A 231 -25.84 6.58 18.08
N THR A 232 -26.77 7.52 17.98
CA THR A 232 -27.60 7.96 19.13
C THR A 232 -28.66 6.93 19.55
N LEU A 233 -28.91 5.90 18.73
CA LEU A 233 -29.87 4.83 19.02
C LEU A 233 -29.21 3.59 19.65
N ARG A 234 -28.10 3.75 20.34
CA ARG A 234 -27.47 2.69 21.15
C ARG A 234 -28.26 2.33 22.42
N GLY A 235 -29.55 2.63 22.51
CA GLY A 235 -30.43 2.23 23.60
C GLY A 235 -30.94 0.79 23.42
N ASP A 236 -31.23 0.12 24.54
CA ASP A 236 -31.54 -1.30 24.70
C ASP A 236 -32.86 -1.79 24.04
N ALA A 237 -33.50 -0.99 23.22
CA ALA A 237 -34.70 -1.40 22.48
C ALA A 237 -34.30 -2.11 21.20
N ALA A 238 -34.29 -3.44 21.22
CA ALA A 238 -34.21 -4.25 19.99
C ALA A 238 -35.39 -3.88 19.07
N PRO A 239 -35.12 -3.46 17.80
CA PRO A 239 -36.20 -3.24 16.85
C PRO A 239 -36.95 -4.54 16.62
N SER A 240 -38.26 -4.45 16.39
CA SER A 240 -39.14 -5.58 16.13
C SER A 240 -38.79 -6.37 14.83
N ASP A 241 -37.98 -5.76 13.96
CA ASP A 241 -37.35 -6.40 12.79
C ASP A 241 -35.82 -6.42 13.02
N PRO A 242 -35.15 -7.60 13.02
CA PRO A 242 -33.70 -7.71 13.23
C PRO A 242 -32.84 -6.96 12.20
N SER A 243 -33.39 -6.62 11.04
CA SER A 243 -32.69 -5.87 9.99
C SER A 243 -33.01 -4.38 9.98
N SER A 244 -34.18 -3.98 10.50
CA SER A 244 -34.58 -2.58 10.58
C SER A 244 -33.86 -1.88 11.72
N GLY A 245 -33.12 -0.83 11.38
CA GLY A 245 -32.43 0.00 12.36
C GLY A 245 -30.96 -0.31 12.62
N ARG A 246 -30.38 -1.38 12.06
CA ARG A 246 -28.93 -1.58 12.11
C ARG A 246 -28.20 -0.40 11.44
N ALA A 247 -27.11 0.04 12.08
CA ALA A 247 -26.29 1.11 11.53
C ALA A 247 -25.13 0.55 10.71
N VAL A 248 -24.82 1.23 9.61
CA VAL A 248 -23.61 1.08 8.81
C VAL A 248 -22.79 2.35 8.95
N TYR A 249 -21.53 2.21 9.27
CA TYR A 249 -20.60 3.33 9.45
C TYR A 249 -19.92 3.63 8.11
N LEU A 250 -20.09 4.84 7.59
CA LEU A 250 -19.47 5.30 6.35
C LEU A 250 -18.26 6.18 6.68
N ALA A 251 -17.07 5.63 6.48
CA ALA A 251 -15.80 6.33 6.66
C ALA A 251 -15.39 7.05 5.36
N ASP A 252 -15.88 8.26 5.19
CA ASP A 252 -15.71 9.10 4.01
C ASP A 252 -14.64 10.20 4.19
N THR A 253 -13.72 9.98 5.10
CA THR A 253 -12.57 10.84 5.38
C THR A 253 -11.27 10.19 4.93
N THR A 254 -10.19 10.97 4.85
CA THR A 254 -8.87 10.48 4.45
C THR A 254 -7.96 10.25 5.66
N GLY A 255 -7.02 9.28 5.54
CA GLY A 255 -6.00 9.04 6.57
C GLY A 255 -6.46 8.21 7.76
N GLU A 256 -7.69 7.68 7.77
CA GLU A 256 -8.26 6.92 8.89
C GLU A 256 -8.23 5.39 8.69
N LEU A 257 -8.00 4.93 7.46
CA LEU A 257 -8.11 3.52 7.08
C LEU A 257 -7.23 2.60 7.92
N MET A 258 -6.00 3.03 8.22
CA MET A 258 -5.08 2.24 9.04
C MET A 258 -5.58 2.10 10.49
N GLY A 259 -6.20 3.15 11.05
CA GLY A 259 -6.85 3.09 12.37
C GLY A 259 -8.06 2.15 12.37
N LEU A 260 -8.84 2.14 11.28
CA LEU A 260 -9.96 1.22 11.09
C LEU A 260 -9.50 -0.23 10.98
N PHE A 261 -8.42 -0.53 10.24
CA PHE A 261 -7.84 -1.88 10.22
C PHE A 261 -7.35 -2.31 11.61
N GLY A 262 -6.76 -1.39 12.40
CA GLY A 262 -6.29 -1.71 13.75
C GLY A 262 -7.38 -2.15 14.74
N ILE A 263 -8.66 -1.86 14.43
CA ILE A 263 -9.81 -2.27 15.24
C ILE A 263 -10.73 -3.29 14.57
N ALA A 264 -10.45 -3.67 13.33
CA ALA A 264 -11.27 -4.60 12.57
C ALA A 264 -11.12 -6.04 13.08
N SER A 265 -12.23 -6.77 13.14
CA SER A 265 -12.26 -8.20 13.43
C SER A 265 -12.14 -9.05 12.17
N ALA A 266 -12.55 -8.50 11.03
CA ALA A 266 -12.35 -9.04 9.69
C ALA A 266 -12.36 -7.92 8.66
N ALA A 267 -11.72 -8.13 7.51
CA ALA A 267 -11.65 -7.14 6.45
C ALA A 267 -11.91 -7.75 5.06
N PHE A 268 -12.60 -6.96 4.24
CA PHE A 268 -12.62 -7.09 2.79
C PHE A 268 -11.80 -5.96 2.17
N VAL A 269 -10.88 -6.28 1.27
CA VAL A 269 -10.10 -5.26 0.55
C VAL A 269 -10.70 -5.03 -0.83
N GLY A 270 -11.12 -3.80 -1.06
CA GLY A 270 -11.83 -3.40 -2.27
C GLY A 270 -11.00 -3.37 -3.54
N LYS A 271 -11.69 -3.07 -4.66
CA LYS A 271 -11.18 -3.15 -6.04
C LYS A 271 -10.64 -4.54 -6.40
N SER A 272 -11.12 -5.54 -5.71
CA SER A 272 -10.70 -6.92 -5.92
C SER A 272 -11.83 -7.83 -6.43
N LEU A 273 -13.09 -7.38 -6.30
CA LEU A 273 -14.28 -8.15 -6.71
C LEU A 273 -14.93 -7.60 -7.98
N CYS A 274 -15.20 -6.29 -8.02
CA CYS A 274 -15.92 -5.65 -9.11
C CYS A 274 -15.00 -4.91 -10.10
N ALA A 275 -13.71 -4.76 -9.80
CA ALA A 275 -12.77 -4.07 -10.66
C ALA A 275 -11.36 -4.66 -10.51
N HIS A 276 -10.55 -4.51 -11.57
CA HIS A 276 -9.21 -5.08 -11.64
C HIS A 276 -8.17 -4.33 -10.79
N GLY A 277 -7.29 -5.09 -10.13
CA GLY A 277 -6.04 -4.62 -9.56
C GLY A 277 -5.91 -4.66 -8.04
N SER A 278 -7.02 -4.71 -7.28
CA SER A 278 -7.05 -4.66 -5.81
C SER A 278 -6.49 -3.37 -5.19
N GLN A 279 -6.83 -3.13 -3.94
CA GLN A 279 -6.21 -2.16 -3.05
C GLN A 279 -5.21 -2.84 -2.12
N ASN A 280 -4.63 -2.09 -1.17
CA ASN A 280 -3.55 -2.55 -0.32
C ASN A 280 -4.02 -3.55 0.75
N MET A 281 -3.64 -4.83 0.62
CA MET A 281 -3.92 -5.87 1.60
C MET A 281 -2.82 -5.99 2.69
N ILE A 282 -1.70 -5.31 2.54
CA ILE A 282 -0.62 -5.34 3.53
C ILE A 282 -1.10 -4.71 4.85
N GLU A 283 -1.91 -3.66 4.78
CA GLU A 283 -2.39 -2.93 5.95
C GLU A 283 -3.23 -3.78 6.90
N PRO A 284 -4.32 -4.44 6.45
CA PRO A 284 -5.07 -5.33 7.34
C PRO A 284 -4.24 -6.53 7.79
N CYS A 285 -3.40 -7.10 6.94
CA CYS A 285 -2.53 -8.20 7.32
C CYS A 285 -1.53 -7.79 8.42
N LEU A 286 -0.95 -6.58 8.35
CA LEU A 286 -0.07 -6.05 9.41
C LEU A 286 -0.79 -5.90 10.76
N CYS A 287 -2.10 -5.63 10.72
CA CYS A 287 -2.92 -5.54 11.93
C CYS A 287 -3.39 -6.92 12.44
N GLY A 288 -2.98 -8.02 11.82
CA GLY A 288 -3.42 -9.36 12.19
C GLY A 288 -4.90 -9.61 11.85
N VAL A 289 -5.47 -8.85 10.92
CA VAL A 289 -6.90 -8.92 10.58
C VAL A 289 -7.14 -10.02 9.55
N PRO A 290 -8.01 -11.01 9.82
CA PRO A 290 -8.46 -11.97 8.84
C PRO A 290 -9.04 -11.25 7.62
N THR A 291 -8.43 -11.48 6.46
CA THR A 291 -8.70 -10.67 5.27
C THR A 291 -9.13 -11.55 4.10
N VAL A 292 -10.19 -11.10 3.39
CA VAL A 292 -10.63 -11.68 2.14
C VAL A 292 -10.50 -10.67 1.00
N VAL A 293 -10.12 -11.18 -0.18
CA VAL A 293 -10.04 -10.44 -1.44
C VAL A 293 -10.75 -11.21 -2.54
N GLY A 294 -11.25 -10.50 -3.54
CA GLY A 294 -11.79 -11.09 -4.77
C GLY A 294 -10.70 -11.60 -5.72
N PRO A 295 -11.07 -11.97 -6.95
CA PRO A 295 -10.16 -12.59 -7.92
C PRO A 295 -9.12 -11.62 -8.50
N PHE A 296 -9.38 -10.31 -8.50
CA PHE A 296 -8.58 -9.32 -9.20
C PHE A 296 -7.53 -8.67 -8.30
N THR A 297 -6.33 -9.24 -8.25
CA THR A 297 -5.24 -8.79 -7.36
C THR A 297 -3.94 -8.47 -8.10
N GLU A 298 -4.01 -8.15 -9.38
CA GLU A 298 -2.87 -8.06 -10.30
C GLU A 298 -1.80 -7.03 -9.88
N ASN A 299 -2.23 -5.91 -9.25
CA ASN A 299 -1.31 -4.86 -8.78
C ASN A 299 -0.45 -5.30 -7.59
N PHE A 300 -0.84 -6.39 -6.93
CA PHE A 300 -0.20 -6.92 -5.73
C PHE A 300 0.29 -8.37 -5.88
N ARG A 301 0.48 -8.87 -7.12
CA ARG A 301 0.88 -10.27 -7.38
C ARG A 301 1.98 -10.80 -6.47
N PRO A 302 3.14 -10.12 -6.30
CA PRO A 302 4.19 -10.65 -5.43
C PRO A 302 3.74 -10.76 -3.96
N VAL A 303 3.01 -9.74 -3.48
CA VAL A 303 2.46 -9.72 -2.12
C VAL A 303 1.44 -10.83 -1.93
N MET A 304 0.53 -11.00 -2.90
CA MET A 304 -0.49 -12.05 -2.87
C MET A 304 0.12 -13.45 -2.90
N SER A 305 1.14 -13.67 -3.75
CA SER A 305 1.85 -14.95 -3.78
C SER A 305 2.41 -15.33 -2.41
N ASP A 306 3.06 -14.38 -1.73
CA ASP A 306 3.63 -14.59 -0.40
C ASP A 306 2.55 -14.86 0.66
N LEU A 307 1.47 -14.06 0.65
CA LEU A 307 0.37 -14.21 1.61
C LEU A 307 -0.40 -15.52 1.42
N LEU A 308 -0.65 -15.92 0.18
CA LEU A 308 -1.30 -17.20 -0.14
C LEU A 308 -0.45 -18.39 0.25
N ALA A 309 0.85 -18.36 -0.08
CA ALA A 309 1.80 -19.40 0.31
C ALA A 309 1.90 -19.57 1.84
N ALA A 310 1.75 -18.47 2.60
CA ALA A 310 1.71 -18.48 4.06
C ALA A 310 0.34 -18.88 4.63
N GLY A 311 -0.70 -19.08 3.82
CA GLY A 311 -2.08 -19.25 4.28
C GLY A 311 -2.56 -18.05 5.11
N ALA A 312 -2.17 -16.85 4.74
CA ALA A 312 -2.31 -15.60 5.49
C ALA A 312 -3.43 -14.68 4.97
N ILE A 313 -4.07 -15.04 3.86
CA ILE A 313 -5.16 -14.31 3.24
C ILE A 313 -6.10 -15.28 2.52
N VAL A 314 -7.36 -14.92 2.38
CA VAL A 314 -8.35 -15.69 1.62
C VAL A 314 -8.63 -14.98 0.30
N GLN A 315 -8.35 -15.65 -0.82
CA GLN A 315 -8.74 -15.18 -2.15
C GLN A 315 -9.90 -16.02 -2.67
N VAL A 316 -10.93 -15.37 -3.19
CA VAL A 316 -12.15 -16.03 -3.68
C VAL A 316 -12.48 -15.58 -5.10
N GLY A 317 -13.32 -16.34 -5.80
CA GLY A 317 -13.62 -16.10 -7.21
C GLY A 317 -14.76 -15.10 -7.47
N ASP A 318 -15.67 -14.92 -6.49
CA ASP A 318 -16.91 -14.17 -6.68
C ASP A 318 -17.51 -13.64 -5.37
N GLU A 319 -18.66 -12.96 -5.47
CA GLU A 319 -19.42 -12.43 -4.32
C GLU A 319 -19.86 -13.54 -3.36
N ALA A 320 -20.26 -14.71 -3.88
CA ALA A 320 -20.67 -15.84 -3.04
C ALA A 320 -19.50 -16.34 -2.17
N GLY A 321 -18.31 -16.42 -2.74
CA GLY A 321 -17.10 -16.75 -2.02
C GLY A 321 -16.72 -15.69 -0.95
N VAL A 322 -16.84 -14.39 -1.27
CA VAL A 322 -16.64 -13.31 -0.27
C VAL A 322 -17.63 -13.48 0.88
N ARG A 323 -18.91 -13.70 0.56
CA ARG A 323 -19.95 -13.92 1.56
C ARG A 323 -19.63 -15.11 2.47
N ALA A 324 -19.29 -16.27 1.89
CA ALA A 324 -18.97 -17.48 2.65
C ALA A 324 -17.76 -17.28 3.57
N ALA A 325 -16.69 -16.67 3.07
CA ALA A 325 -15.49 -16.39 3.85
C ALA A 325 -15.77 -15.43 5.02
N LEU A 326 -16.48 -14.33 4.78
CA LEU A 326 -16.78 -13.35 5.83
C LEU A 326 -17.75 -13.90 6.87
N LEU A 327 -18.72 -14.72 6.48
CA LEU A 327 -19.60 -15.40 7.44
C LEU A 327 -18.81 -16.35 8.34
N SER A 328 -17.85 -17.10 7.78
CA SER A 328 -17.00 -18.00 8.58
C SER A 328 -16.12 -17.24 9.58
N PHE A 329 -15.63 -16.05 9.23
CA PHE A 329 -14.83 -15.24 10.14
C PHE A 329 -15.57 -14.75 11.39
N PHE A 330 -16.88 -14.69 11.33
CA PHE A 330 -17.74 -14.30 12.45
C PHE A 330 -18.48 -15.49 13.12
N SER A 331 -18.23 -16.70 12.66
CA SER A 331 -18.77 -17.92 13.23
C SER A 331 -17.96 -18.35 14.47
N ASP A 332 -18.64 -18.74 15.55
CA ASP A 332 -18.00 -19.25 16.74
C ASP A 332 -17.30 -20.59 16.49
N SER A 333 -17.79 -21.42 15.57
CA SER A 333 -17.13 -22.69 15.19
C SER A 333 -15.78 -22.50 14.51
N ASP A 334 -15.57 -21.36 13.85
CA ASP A 334 -14.34 -21.07 13.09
C ASP A 334 -13.39 -20.07 13.82
N LYS A 335 -13.71 -19.69 15.03
CA LYS A 335 -12.99 -18.65 15.79
C LYS A 335 -11.48 -18.89 15.87
N GLU A 336 -11.06 -20.11 16.18
CA GLU A 336 -9.63 -20.46 16.28
C GLU A 336 -8.95 -20.39 14.92
N ARG A 337 -9.59 -20.91 13.88
CA ARG A 337 -9.10 -20.85 12.50
C ARG A 337 -8.97 -19.41 12.02
N THR A 338 -9.93 -18.56 12.34
CA THR A 338 -9.95 -17.14 12.00
C THR A 338 -8.83 -16.40 12.71
N ARG A 339 -8.61 -16.67 14.02
CA ARG A 339 -7.50 -16.11 14.79
C ARG A 339 -6.15 -16.52 14.19
N ALA A 340 -5.97 -17.81 13.92
CA ALA A 340 -4.74 -18.32 13.33
C ALA A 340 -4.46 -17.73 11.92
N LEU A 341 -5.50 -17.40 11.14
CA LEU A 341 -5.35 -16.71 9.86
C LEU A 341 -4.77 -15.29 10.06
N GLY A 342 -5.29 -14.54 11.02
CA GLY A 342 -4.79 -13.21 11.37
C GLY A 342 -3.34 -13.24 11.85
N GLU A 343 -3.00 -14.17 12.75
CA GLU A 343 -1.62 -14.35 13.25
C GLU A 343 -0.63 -14.66 12.11
N ARG A 344 -1.02 -15.54 11.17
CA ARG A 344 -0.20 -15.80 9.99
C ARG A 344 -0.05 -14.58 9.09
N ALA A 345 -1.12 -13.78 8.95
CA ALA A 345 -1.10 -12.57 8.17
C ALA A 345 -0.09 -11.55 8.71
N GLU A 346 -0.14 -11.27 10.02
CA GLU A 346 0.82 -10.39 10.68
C GLU A 346 2.25 -10.91 10.57
N ALA A 347 2.47 -12.18 10.87
CA ALA A 347 3.79 -12.80 10.78
C ALA A 347 4.36 -12.76 9.34
N ALA A 348 3.53 -12.98 8.32
CA ALA A 348 3.96 -12.92 6.92
C ALA A 348 4.40 -11.51 6.52
N VAL A 349 3.65 -10.48 6.92
CA VAL A 349 4.00 -9.07 6.66
C VAL A 349 5.24 -8.66 7.45
N CYS A 350 5.31 -9.00 8.74
CA CYS A 350 6.44 -8.63 9.61
C CYS A 350 7.77 -9.21 9.11
N ARG A 351 7.77 -10.44 8.58
CA ARG A 351 8.99 -11.06 7.99
C ARG A 351 9.52 -10.31 6.75
N ARG A 352 8.65 -9.57 6.04
CA ARG A 352 9.01 -8.82 4.83
C ARG A 352 9.38 -7.37 5.10
N ARG A 353 9.27 -6.91 6.35
CA ARG A 353 9.61 -5.54 6.76
C ARG A 353 11.11 -5.37 6.94
N GLY A 354 11.55 -4.10 6.92
CA GLY A 354 12.94 -3.71 7.12
C GLY A 354 13.71 -3.46 5.83
N ALA A 355 13.10 -3.68 4.66
CA ALA A 355 13.73 -3.45 3.35
C ALA A 355 14.27 -2.02 3.19
N THR A 356 13.47 -1.03 3.59
CA THR A 356 13.85 0.40 3.51
C THR A 356 15.04 0.72 4.41
N GLY A 357 15.02 0.24 5.66
CA GLY A 357 16.12 0.48 6.61
C GLY A 357 17.41 -0.22 6.20
N LYS A 358 17.32 -1.45 5.67
CA LYS A 358 18.47 -2.17 5.11
C LYS A 358 19.09 -1.41 3.95
N CYS A 359 18.26 -0.95 3.00
CA CYS A 359 18.70 -0.17 1.87
C CYS A 359 19.33 1.17 2.31
N ALA A 360 18.72 1.88 3.27
CA ALA A 360 19.25 3.14 3.78
C ALA A 360 20.63 2.98 4.44
N LYS A 361 20.81 1.94 5.27
CA LYS A 361 22.09 1.65 5.93
C LYS A 361 23.19 1.35 4.92
N ASP A 362 22.87 0.56 3.89
CA ASP A 362 23.83 0.21 2.87
C ASP A 362 24.23 1.45 2.04
N ILE A 363 23.26 2.25 1.60
CA ILE A 363 23.54 3.52 0.89
C ILE A 363 24.45 4.43 1.73
N MET A 364 24.16 4.61 3.02
CA MET A 364 24.98 5.45 3.89
C MET A 364 26.40 4.93 4.06
N SER A 365 26.61 3.61 4.04
CA SER A 365 27.95 3.02 4.09
C SER A 365 28.83 3.35 2.86
N PHE A 366 28.23 3.71 1.74
CA PHE A 366 28.95 4.20 0.55
C PHE A 366 29.28 5.70 0.60
N LEU A 367 28.57 6.46 1.45
CA LEU A 367 28.68 7.93 1.51
C LEU A 367 29.55 8.42 2.67
N GLY A 368 29.71 7.61 3.70
CA GLY A 368 30.54 7.86 4.88
C GLY A 368 31.84 7.18 4.80
#